data_2f1453983fbe8b99100a928598c326cf
#
_entry.id   2f1453983fbe8b99100a928598c326cf
#
_cell.length_a   1.000
_cell.length_b   1.000
_cell.length_c   1.000
_cell.angle_alpha   90.00
_cell.angle_beta   90.00
_cell.angle_gamma   90.00
#
_symmetry.space_group_name_H-M   'P 1'
#
loop_
_entity.id
_entity.type
_entity.pdbx_description
1 polymer ?
#
loop_
_entity_poly.entity_id
_entity_poly.type
_entity_poly.pdbx_seq_one_letter_code
_entity_poly.pdbx_strand_id
1 'polypeptide(L)'
;MKEILDYLSRLRENNNREWFQVHKEEYDRLRPLFVEKIQELIQQISQFDEDIVGLEAKNCMYRIYRDIRFSPDKTPYKSYMSAYMAKGGRKSLRAGYYFHFEPGNCLLSGGVWCPEPKLLKALRQAVYDNYDELKDIVENKE
;
A
#
# COMPACT_ATOMS: atom_id res chain seq x y z
N MET A 1 -12.56 -10.56 -1.31
CA MET A 1 -12.33 -9.10 -1.27
C MET A 1 -13.52 -8.31 -0.76
N LYS A 2 -14.77 -8.59 -1.16
CA LYS A 2 -15.96 -7.87 -0.66
C LYS A 2 -16.09 -7.91 0.86
N GLU A 3 -15.92 -9.09 1.48
CA GLU A 3 -15.98 -9.25 2.94
C GLU A 3 -14.96 -8.37 3.69
N ILE A 4 -13.78 -8.14 3.11
CA ILE A 4 -12.77 -7.23 3.70
C ILE A 4 -13.29 -5.78 3.68
N LEU A 5 -13.89 -5.33 2.56
CA LEU A 5 -14.47 -3.99 2.47
C LEU A 5 -15.63 -3.81 3.45
N ASP A 6 -16.50 -4.82 3.59
CA ASP A 6 -17.62 -4.78 4.53
C ASP A 6 -17.11 -4.69 5.99
N TYR A 7 -16.07 -5.46 6.33
CA TYR A 7 -15.41 -5.37 7.65
C TYR A 7 -14.79 -3.98 7.88
N LEU A 8 -14.04 -3.46 6.90
CA LEU A 8 -13.39 -2.15 7.01
C LEU A 8 -14.41 -1.00 7.12
N SER A 9 -15.57 -1.10 6.46
CA SER A 9 -16.67 -0.14 6.62
C SER A 9 -17.18 -0.13 8.06
N ARG A 10 -17.47 -1.30 8.63
CA ARG A 10 -17.93 -1.41 10.03
C ARG A 10 -16.86 -0.94 11.02
N LEU A 11 -15.58 -1.25 10.76
CA LEU A 11 -14.47 -0.75 11.57
C LEU A 11 -14.37 0.76 11.50
N ARG A 12 -14.60 1.40 10.36
CA ARG A 12 -14.59 2.86 10.22
C ARG A 12 -15.65 3.54 11.09
N GLU A 13 -16.84 2.95 11.15
CA GLU A 13 -17.97 3.45 11.95
C GLU A 13 -17.78 3.21 13.46
N ASN A 14 -17.00 2.19 13.83
CA ASN A 14 -16.82 1.73 15.21
C ASN A 14 -15.33 1.69 15.60
N ASN A 15 -14.55 2.70 15.24
CA ASN A 15 -13.09 2.67 15.37
C ASN A 15 -12.61 2.87 16.82
N ASN A 16 -12.84 1.87 17.66
CA ASN A 16 -12.39 1.79 19.04
C ASN A 16 -11.86 0.38 19.40
N ARG A 17 -11.20 0.27 20.57
CA ARG A 17 -10.54 -0.97 20.98
C ARG A 17 -11.53 -2.06 21.34
N GLU A 18 -12.64 -1.71 21.97
CA GLU A 18 -13.67 -2.65 22.44
C GLU A 18 -14.30 -3.36 21.24
N TRP A 19 -14.73 -2.60 20.25
CA TRP A 19 -15.30 -3.14 19.03
C TRP A 19 -14.31 -4.07 18.30
N PHE A 20 -13.04 -3.60 18.16
CA PHE A 20 -12.02 -4.40 17.48
C PHE A 20 -11.72 -5.72 18.19
N GLN A 21 -11.71 -5.75 19.52
CA GLN A 21 -11.50 -6.98 20.28
C GLN A 21 -12.62 -7.98 20.06
N VAL A 22 -13.88 -7.53 20.06
CA VAL A 22 -15.04 -8.40 19.77
C VAL A 22 -14.98 -8.99 18.36
N HIS A 23 -14.48 -8.22 17.38
CA HIS A 23 -14.42 -8.63 15.96
C HIS A 23 -13.02 -9.07 15.50
N LYS A 24 -12.12 -9.34 16.46
CA LYS A 24 -10.74 -9.71 16.15
C LYS A 24 -10.62 -11.03 15.39
N GLU A 25 -11.41 -12.02 15.72
CA GLU A 25 -11.43 -13.31 15.03
C GLU A 25 -11.81 -13.15 13.54
N GLU A 26 -12.76 -12.27 13.25
CA GLU A 26 -13.13 -11.95 11.88
C GLU A 26 -11.96 -11.27 11.13
N TYR A 27 -11.29 -10.31 11.76
CA TYR A 27 -10.09 -9.71 11.19
C TYR A 27 -8.99 -10.73 10.93
N ASP A 28 -8.74 -11.64 11.89
CA ASP A 28 -7.70 -12.67 11.77
C ASP A 28 -8.02 -13.68 10.66
N ARG A 29 -9.30 -13.92 10.36
CA ARG A 29 -9.77 -14.72 9.21
C ARG A 29 -9.61 -13.98 7.88
N LEU A 30 -9.88 -12.68 7.84
CA LEU A 30 -9.86 -11.87 6.62
C LEU A 30 -8.45 -11.45 6.20
N ARG A 31 -7.56 -11.25 7.16
CA ARG A 31 -6.18 -10.82 6.88
C ARG A 31 -5.41 -11.77 5.96
N PRO A 32 -5.46 -13.10 6.10
CA PRO A 32 -4.84 -14.02 5.14
C PRO A 32 -5.33 -13.84 3.70
N LEU A 33 -6.61 -13.56 3.47
CA LEU A 33 -7.15 -13.32 2.13
C LEU A 33 -6.51 -12.08 1.47
N PHE A 34 -6.22 -11.06 2.27
CA PHE A 34 -5.50 -9.89 1.77
C PHE A 34 -4.03 -10.20 1.50
N VAL A 35 -3.37 -11.01 2.35
CA VAL A 35 -1.99 -11.49 2.13
C VAL A 35 -1.89 -12.23 0.80
N GLU A 36 -2.82 -13.14 0.53
CA GLU A 36 -2.89 -13.91 -0.71
C GLU A 36 -3.03 -12.99 -1.94
N LYS A 37 -3.93 -11.99 -1.86
CA LYS A 37 -4.11 -11.02 -2.94
C LYS A 37 -2.84 -10.19 -3.20
N ILE A 38 -2.12 -9.78 -2.17
CA ILE A 38 -0.84 -9.08 -2.34
C ILE A 38 0.21 -10.01 -2.94
N GLN A 39 0.22 -11.30 -2.58
CA GLN A 39 1.15 -12.26 -3.16
C GLN A 39 0.86 -12.50 -4.65
N GLU A 40 -0.40 -12.55 -5.05
CA GLU A 40 -0.79 -12.61 -6.47
C GLU A 40 -0.30 -11.36 -7.23
N LEU A 41 -0.48 -10.16 -6.67
CA LEU A 41 0.02 -8.92 -7.28
C LEU A 41 1.54 -8.93 -7.43
N ILE A 42 2.27 -9.39 -6.41
CA ILE A 42 3.73 -9.55 -6.49
C ILE A 42 4.11 -10.48 -7.66
N GLN A 43 3.42 -11.62 -7.80
CA GLN A 43 3.67 -12.56 -8.89
C GLN A 43 3.40 -11.94 -10.28
N GLN A 44 2.35 -11.15 -10.41
CA GLN A 44 2.02 -10.47 -11.68
C GLN A 44 3.03 -9.37 -12.01
N ILE A 45 3.40 -8.54 -11.03
CA ILE A 45 4.38 -7.46 -11.22
C ILE A 45 5.76 -8.02 -11.53
N SER A 46 6.16 -9.12 -10.89
CA SER A 46 7.47 -9.76 -11.12
C SER A 46 7.66 -10.31 -12.53
N GLN A 47 6.62 -10.36 -13.38
CA GLN A 47 6.73 -10.72 -14.79
C GLN A 47 7.40 -9.61 -15.62
N PHE A 48 7.37 -8.37 -15.16
CA PHE A 48 7.94 -7.20 -15.88
C PHE A 48 8.87 -6.34 -15.01
N ASP A 49 8.94 -6.57 -13.69
CA ASP A 49 9.83 -5.86 -12.78
C ASP A 49 10.64 -6.84 -11.93
N GLU A 50 11.92 -7.00 -12.26
CA GLU A 50 12.84 -7.92 -11.59
C GLU A 50 13.09 -7.55 -10.12
N ASP A 51 12.99 -6.26 -9.75
CA ASP A 51 13.18 -5.81 -8.37
C ASP A 51 12.08 -6.32 -7.42
N ILE A 52 10.98 -6.84 -7.96
CA ILE A 52 9.84 -7.38 -7.21
C ILE A 52 9.92 -8.90 -7.05
N VAL A 53 10.77 -9.57 -7.83
CA VAL A 53 10.95 -11.02 -7.76
C VAL A 53 11.36 -11.46 -6.35
N GLY A 54 10.68 -12.48 -5.83
CA GLY A 54 10.98 -13.07 -4.52
C GLY A 54 10.50 -12.28 -3.31
N LEU A 55 9.75 -11.19 -3.50
CA LEU A 55 9.11 -10.50 -2.38
C LEU A 55 8.03 -11.37 -1.74
N GLU A 56 7.92 -11.29 -0.43
CA GLU A 56 6.85 -11.91 0.34
C GLU A 56 5.83 -10.84 0.76
N ALA A 57 4.55 -11.11 0.55
CA ALA A 57 3.46 -10.19 0.86
C ALA A 57 3.52 -9.65 2.30
N LYS A 58 3.87 -10.51 3.29
CA LYS A 58 4.00 -10.10 4.71
C LYS A 58 5.02 -8.99 4.94
N ASN A 59 6.06 -8.88 4.09
CA ASN A 59 7.11 -7.87 4.17
C ASN A 59 6.67 -6.55 3.50
N CYS A 60 5.63 -6.60 2.67
CA CYS A 60 5.09 -5.47 1.92
C CYS A 60 3.90 -4.82 2.62
N MET A 61 3.16 -5.56 3.45
CA MET A 61 1.93 -5.08 4.09
C MET A 61 2.18 -4.15 5.26
N TYR A 62 1.30 -3.17 5.42
CA TYR A 62 1.22 -2.35 6.62
C TYR A 62 0.29 -2.97 7.66
N ARG A 63 0.59 -2.72 8.94
CA ARG A 63 -0.28 -3.11 10.06
C ARG A 63 -1.54 -2.24 10.09
N ILE A 64 -2.64 -2.80 10.58
CA ILE A 64 -3.91 -2.09 10.77
C ILE A 64 -3.84 -1.06 11.91
N TYR A 65 -2.98 -1.26 12.89
CA TYR A 65 -2.81 -0.36 14.03
C TYR A 65 -2.20 0.97 13.59
N ARG A 66 -2.75 2.08 14.09
CA ARG A 66 -2.19 3.42 13.89
C ARG A 66 -1.19 3.76 14.98
N ASP A 67 -0.22 4.59 14.66
CA ASP A 67 0.60 5.29 15.64
C ASP A 67 -0.06 6.64 15.95
N ILE A 68 -0.75 6.69 17.08
CA ILE A 68 -1.57 7.84 17.48
C ILE A 68 -0.86 8.79 18.45
N ARG A 69 0.42 8.55 18.77
CA ARG A 69 1.15 9.33 19.77
C ARG A 69 1.15 10.83 19.45
N PHE A 70 1.41 11.18 18.22
CA PHE A 70 1.53 12.55 17.73
C PHE A 70 0.38 12.97 16.78
N SER A 71 -0.64 12.12 16.61
CA SER A 71 -1.78 12.39 15.75
C SER A 71 -2.88 13.16 16.51
N PRO A 72 -3.50 14.21 15.93
CA PRO A 72 -4.72 14.81 16.46
C PRO A 72 -5.88 13.80 16.49
N ASP A 73 -6.00 12.99 15.46
CA ASP A 73 -6.97 11.90 15.39
C ASP A 73 -6.48 10.69 16.19
N LYS A 74 -7.22 10.34 17.22
CA LYS A 74 -6.91 9.27 18.18
C LYS A 74 -7.59 7.94 17.85
N THR A 75 -8.21 7.78 16.68
CA THR A 75 -8.74 6.49 16.24
C THR A 75 -7.61 5.45 16.15
N PRO A 76 -7.74 4.28 16.82
CA PRO A 76 -6.61 3.36 17.00
C PRO A 76 -6.29 2.51 15.78
N TYR A 77 -7.21 2.39 14.82
CA TYR A 77 -7.07 1.52 13.67
C TYR A 77 -7.19 2.30 12.36
N LYS A 78 -6.59 1.76 11.30
CA LYS A 78 -6.82 2.19 9.92
C LYS A 78 -8.13 1.57 9.43
N SER A 79 -8.93 2.34 8.71
CA SER A 79 -10.13 1.85 8.01
C SER A 79 -9.80 1.28 6.61
N TYR A 80 -8.54 0.91 6.39
CA TYR A 80 -8.03 0.37 5.13
C TYR A 80 -6.92 -0.63 5.38
N MET A 81 -6.71 -1.52 4.42
CA MET A 81 -5.52 -2.35 4.30
C MET A 81 -4.64 -1.84 3.16
N SER A 82 -3.32 -1.92 3.30
CA SER A 82 -2.42 -1.46 2.25
C SER A 82 -1.10 -2.22 2.26
N ALA A 83 -0.44 -2.19 1.10
CA ALA A 83 0.87 -2.78 0.89
C ALA A 83 1.74 -1.85 0.02
N TYR A 84 3.04 -1.89 0.23
CA TYR A 84 4.04 -1.27 -0.63
C TYR A 84 5.03 -2.33 -1.09
N MET A 85 5.02 -2.60 -2.37
CA MET A 85 5.83 -3.62 -3.03
C MET A 85 6.98 -2.93 -3.74
N ALA A 86 8.15 -2.97 -3.13
CA ALA A 86 9.40 -2.42 -3.65
C ALA A 86 10.56 -3.33 -3.24
N LYS A 87 11.69 -3.24 -3.90
CA LYS A 87 12.89 -4.00 -3.56
C LYS A 87 13.25 -3.80 -2.08
N GLY A 88 13.20 -4.88 -1.29
CA GLY A 88 13.39 -4.83 0.16
C GLY A 88 12.10 -4.61 0.99
N GLY A 89 10.92 -4.58 0.35
CA GLY A 89 9.61 -4.50 1.00
C GLY A 89 9.20 -3.08 1.40
N ARG A 90 8.20 -2.98 2.30
CA ARG A 90 7.52 -1.71 2.65
C ARG A 90 8.38 -0.60 3.24
N LYS A 91 9.61 -0.90 3.66
CA LYS A 91 10.57 0.10 4.21
C LYS A 91 11.54 0.62 3.17
N SER A 92 11.42 0.17 1.93
CA SER A 92 12.29 0.60 0.84
C SER A 92 12.15 2.10 0.58
N LEU A 93 13.27 2.73 0.25
CA LEU A 93 13.31 4.12 -0.25
C LEU A 93 13.30 4.19 -1.79
N ARG A 94 13.24 3.02 -2.46
CA ARG A 94 13.12 2.94 -3.92
C ARG A 94 11.69 3.16 -4.37
N ALA A 95 11.50 3.44 -5.63
CA ALA A 95 10.20 3.39 -6.27
C ALA A 95 9.60 1.98 -6.14
N GLY A 96 8.29 1.90 -6.07
CA GLY A 96 7.55 0.64 -5.96
C GLY A 96 6.07 0.86 -6.20
N TYR A 97 5.30 -0.18 -5.96
CA TYR A 97 3.87 -0.23 -6.21
C TYR A 97 3.12 -0.17 -4.88
N TYR A 98 2.22 0.79 -4.75
CA TYR A 98 1.37 0.95 -3.57
C TYR A 98 -0.04 0.49 -3.88
N PHE A 99 -0.54 -0.43 -3.08
CA PHE A 99 -1.92 -0.89 -3.12
C PHE A 99 -2.65 -0.45 -1.86
N HIS A 100 -3.74 0.29 -2.06
CA HIS A 100 -4.63 0.79 -1.00
C HIS A 100 -6.02 0.19 -1.19
N PHE A 101 -6.53 -0.43 -0.14
CA PHE A 101 -7.80 -1.12 -0.16
C PHE A 101 -8.71 -0.60 0.95
N GLU A 102 -9.59 0.32 0.58
CA GLU A 102 -10.48 1.05 1.46
C GLU A 102 -11.89 1.12 0.86
N PRO A 103 -12.95 1.02 1.68
CA PRO A 103 -14.33 1.21 1.20
C PRO A 103 -14.51 2.56 0.52
N GLY A 104 -14.84 2.52 -0.78
CA GLY A 104 -15.06 3.71 -1.61
C GLY A 104 -13.78 4.42 -2.11
N ASN A 105 -12.58 3.93 -1.75
CA ASN A 105 -11.31 4.56 -2.13
C ASN A 105 -10.20 3.53 -2.36
N CYS A 106 -10.42 2.59 -3.29
CA CYS A 106 -9.37 1.65 -3.68
C CYS A 106 -8.43 2.32 -4.69
N LEU A 107 -7.11 2.17 -4.48
CA LEU A 107 -6.08 2.79 -5.30
C LEU A 107 -4.93 1.82 -5.55
N LEU A 108 -4.44 1.79 -6.80
CA LEU A 108 -3.14 1.26 -7.17
C LEU A 108 -2.30 2.42 -7.73
N SER A 109 -1.10 2.62 -7.20
CA SER A 109 -0.19 3.67 -7.67
C SER A 109 1.25 3.22 -7.65
N GLY A 110 2.10 3.88 -8.43
CA GLY A 110 3.55 3.64 -8.47
C GLY A 110 4.33 4.90 -8.13
N GLY A 111 5.52 4.72 -7.54
CA GLY A 111 6.42 5.84 -7.27
C GLY A 111 7.15 5.73 -5.93
N VAL A 112 7.72 6.86 -5.49
CA VAL A 112 8.41 7.00 -4.19
C VAL A 112 7.58 7.85 -3.25
N TRP A 113 7.24 7.31 -2.09
CA TRP A 113 6.47 8.05 -1.09
C TRP A 113 7.36 9.00 -0.28
N CYS A 114 7.01 10.30 -0.25
CA CYS A 114 7.66 11.33 0.57
C CYS A 114 9.20 11.27 0.52
N PRO A 115 9.84 11.35 -0.66
CA PRO A 115 11.30 11.28 -0.75
C PRO A 115 11.95 12.46 -0.02
N GLU A 116 13.12 12.22 0.56
CA GLU A 116 13.93 13.29 1.14
C GLU A 116 14.28 14.37 0.09
N PRO A 117 14.51 15.64 0.50
CA PRO A 117 14.73 16.75 -0.44
C PRO A 117 15.83 16.50 -1.47
N LYS A 118 16.93 15.83 -1.08
CA LYS A 118 18.01 15.47 -1.98
C LYS A 118 17.57 14.48 -3.05
N LEU A 119 16.85 13.42 -2.66
CA LEU A 119 16.30 12.43 -3.59
C LEU A 119 15.24 13.06 -4.50
N LEU A 120 14.34 13.88 -3.93
CA LEU A 120 13.32 14.58 -4.72
C LEU A 120 13.95 15.48 -5.81
N LYS A 121 15.04 16.19 -5.46
CA LYS A 121 15.78 17.01 -6.44
C LYS A 121 16.37 16.15 -7.55
N ALA A 122 16.99 15.00 -7.20
CA ALA A 122 17.56 14.08 -8.17
C ALA A 122 16.49 13.47 -9.10
N LEU A 123 15.34 13.08 -8.55
CA LEU A 123 14.20 12.57 -9.32
C LEU A 123 13.66 13.62 -10.31
N ARG A 124 13.49 14.87 -9.85
CA ARG A 124 13.06 15.96 -10.72
C ARG A 124 14.06 16.25 -11.83
N GLN A 125 15.35 16.20 -11.53
CA GLN A 125 16.40 16.38 -12.54
C GLN A 125 16.34 15.23 -13.56
N ALA A 126 16.23 13.99 -13.13
CA ALA A 126 16.12 12.84 -14.02
C ALA A 126 14.90 12.93 -14.95
N VAL A 127 13.75 13.38 -14.41
CA VAL A 127 12.54 13.64 -15.24
C VAL A 127 12.79 14.75 -16.27
N TYR A 128 13.49 15.82 -15.89
CA TYR A 128 13.83 16.92 -16.79
C TYR A 128 14.77 16.46 -17.90
N ASP A 129 15.81 15.71 -17.55
CA ASP A 129 16.82 15.22 -18.48
C ASP A 129 16.29 14.16 -19.47
N ASN A 130 15.22 13.43 -19.07
CA ASN A 130 14.60 12.35 -19.86
C ASN A 130 13.11 12.64 -20.13
N TYR A 131 12.77 13.90 -20.37
CA TYR A 131 11.37 14.34 -20.50
C TYR A 131 10.60 13.61 -21.61
N ASP A 132 11.24 13.42 -22.78
CA ASP A 132 10.59 12.76 -23.91
C ASP A 132 10.26 11.30 -23.61
N GLU A 133 11.17 10.58 -22.94
CA GLU A 133 10.93 9.20 -22.50
C GLU A 133 9.74 9.11 -21.52
N LEU A 134 9.71 10.01 -20.52
CA LEU A 134 8.59 10.04 -19.57
C LEU A 134 7.28 10.38 -20.27
N LYS A 135 7.30 11.31 -21.22
CA LYS A 135 6.14 11.72 -22.00
C LYS A 135 5.58 10.54 -22.79
N ASP A 136 6.44 9.79 -23.46
CA ASP A 136 6.04 8.60 -24.23
C ASP A 136 5.40 7.53 -23.34
N ILE A 137 5.91 7.33 -22.12
CA ILE A 137 5.33 6.39 -21.14
C ILE A 137 3.94 6.87 -20.67
N VAL A 138 3.79 8.16 -20.34
CA VAL A 138 2.56 8.71 -19.77
C VAL A 138 1.45 8.89 -20.82
N GLU A 139 1.82 9.23 -22.06
CA GLU A 139 0.88 9.42 -23.16
C GLU A 139 0.56 8.12 -23.92
N ASN A 140 1.25 7.03 -23.61
CA ASN A 140 0.95 5.71 -24.19
C ASN A 140 -0.47 5.28 -23.80
N LYS A 141 -1.30 4.97 -24.80
CA LYS A 141 -2.72 4.64 -24.66
C LYS A 141 -3.01 3.13 -24.71
N GLU A 142 -1.98 2.30 -24.64
CA GLU A 142 -2.14 0.84 -24.58
C GLU A 142 -2.47 0.33 -23.17
#